data_5cae561a692095626dfa32c1f5b6ca05
#
_entry.id   5cae561a692095626dfa32c1f5b6ca05
#
_cell.length_a   1.000
_cell.length_b   1.000
_cell.length_c   1.000
_cell.angle_alpha   90.00
_cell.angle_beta   90.00
_cell.angle_gamma   90.00
#
_symmetry.space_group_name_H-M   'P 1'
#
loop_
_entity.id
_entity.type
_entity.pdbx_description
1 polymer ?
#
loop_
_entity_poly.entity_id
_entity_poly.type
_entity_poly.pdbx_seq_one_letter_code
_entity_poly.pdbx_strand_id
1 'polypeptide(L)'
;LKRSPKIYARRQEIVVPTKSKSLYSVHPGIGMVQKWIAELPTKTGRSLEEWIAFVKKSGPPTEKERRDWLKQKHGLGTNSAWWIAERADGKGTEEDTPEAYLKAAEGYVEAMFAGARRELRPIYEELLDLGLNLGSDVKACPGKTIVPLYRTHVFAQIKPATNTRVDMGFALGNLPPTGGLIDTGGFKKGDRITHRIPITKPSDINSEVKRWLKKAYDRDR
;
A
#
# COMPACT_ATOMS: atom_id res chain seq x y z
N LEU A 1 15.71 69.06 21.56
CA LEU A 1 15.69 68.08 20.42
C LEU A 1 15.56 66.65 20.96
N LYS A 2 14.31 66.14 20.97
CA LYS A 2 14.00 64.76 21.39
C LYS A 2 14.12 63.85 20.17
N ARG A 3 15.01 62.85 20.23
CA ARG A 3 15.12 61.77 19.20
C ARG A 3 14.11 60.69 19.51
N SER A 4 13.22 60.38 18.57
CA SER A 4 12.31 59.22 18.63
C SER A 4 13.06 57.93 18.39
N PRO A 5 12.71 56.81 19.07
CA PRO A 5 13.31 55.52 18.82
C PRO A 5 12.70 54.87 17.56
N LYS A 6 13.56 54.37 16.66
CA LYS A 6 13.17 53.54 15.51
C LYS A 6 12.80 52.17 16.00
N ILE A 7 11.54 51.79 15.85
CA ILE A 7 11.06 50.41 16.07
C ILE A 7 11.42 49.62 14.84
N TYR A 8 12.37 48.69 14.98
CA TYR A 8 12.65 47.67 13.97
C TYR A 8 11.63 46.53 14.12
N ALA A 9 10.64 46.50 13.23
CA ALA A 9 9.74 45.37 13.09
C ALA A 9 10.54 44.15 12.58
N ARG A 10 10.73 43.15 13.42
CA ARG A 10 11.29 41.82 13.07
C ARG A 10 10.27 41.13 12.17
N ARG A 11 10.56 41.02 10.88
CA ARG A 11 9.82 40.12 10.00
C ARG A 11 10.00 38.69 10.53
N GLN A 12 8.92 38.10 11.01
CA GLN A 12 8.85 36.66 11.22
C GLN A 12 8.83 36.00 9.84
N GLU A 13 9.90 35.31 9.47
CA GLU A 13 9.92 34.40 8.34
C GLU A 13 8.96 33.26 8.66
N ILE A 14 7.86 33.19 7.91
CA ILE A 14 6.97 32.03 7.92
C ILE A 14 7.75 30.90 7.26
N VAL A 15 8.33 30.01 8.06
CA VAL A 15 8.89 28.75 7.59
C VAL A 15 7.71 27.90 7.12
N VAL A 16 7.44 27.94 5.83
CA VAL A 16 6.52 26.99 5.19
C VAL A 16 7.16 25.62 5.31
N PRO A 17 6.53 24.63 6.00
CA PRO A 17 7.11 23.31 6.09
C PRO A 17 7.21 22.74 4.67
N THR A 18 8.41 22.53 4.18
CA THR A 18 8.67 21.77 2.97
C THR A 18 8.05 20.38 3.18
N LYS A 19 7.05 20.03 2.36
CA LYS A 19 6.42 18.72 2.35
C LYS A 19 7.53 17.67 2.24
N SER A 20 7.83 16.97 3.32
CA SER A 20 8.81 15.88 3.28
C SER A 20 8.34 14.90 2.21
N LYS A 21 9.23 14.53 1.30
CA LYS A 21 8.91 13.55 0.25
C LYS A 21 8.46 12.27 0.95
N SER A 22 7.25 11.79 0.67
CA SER A 22 6.74 10.57 1.29
C SER A 22 7.76 9.44 1.12
N LEU A 23 7.96 8.65 2.18
CA LEU A 23 8.80 7.45 2.16
C LEU A 23 8.21 6.38 1.24
N TYR A 24 6.91 6.46 0.98
CA TYR A 24 6.18 5.49 0.17
C TYR A 24 6.01 5.96 -1.27
N SER A 25 5.88 4.99 -2.16
CA SER A 25 5.62 5.19 -3.58
C SER A 25 4.18 4.82 -3.91
N VAL A 26 3.64 5.40 -4.97
CA VAL A 26 2.30 5.09 -5.45
C VAL A 26 2.22 3.63 -5.89
N HIS A 27 1.22 2.91 -5.37
CA HIS A 27 0.98 1.52 -5.74
C HIS A 27 0.63 1.42 -7.25
N PRO A 28 1.21 0.47 -8.00
CA PRO A 28 0.95 0.34 -9.44
C PRO A 28 -0.53 0.18 -9.80
N GLY A 29 -1.32 -0.41 -8.89
CA GLY A 29 -2.78 -0.56 -9.06
C GLY A 29 -3.54 0.75 -9.18
N ILE A 30 -3.01 1.87 -8.66
CA ILE A 30 -3.70 3.18 -8.73
C ILE A 30 -3.87 3.64 -10.19
N GLY A 31 -2.87 3.43 -11.03
CA GLY A 31 -2.99 3.73 -12.46
C GLY A 31 -4.09 2.91 -13.15
N MET A 32 -4.29 1.66 -12.71
CA MET A 32 -5.38 0.81 -13.22
C MET A 32 -6.76 1.34 -12.79
N VAL A 33 -6.89 1.80 -11.54
CA VAL A 33 -8.13 2.40 -11.02
C VAL A 33 -8.44 3.70 -11.76
N GLN A 34 -7.45 4.58 -11.93
CA GLN A 34 -7.61 5.83 -12.69
C GLN A 34 -8.05 5.58 -14.14
N LYS A 35 -7.42 4.61 -14.81
CA LYS A 35 -7.80 4.21 -16.16
C LYS A 35 -9.24 3.70 -16.19
N TRP A 36 -9.63 2.86 -15.25
CA TRP A 36 -10.98 2.36 -15.12
C TRP A 36 -12.00 3.48 -14.94
N ILE A 37 -11.73 4.44 -14.03
CA ILE A 37 -12.60 5.60 -13.81
C ILE A 37 -12.79 6.40 -15.10
N ALA A 38 -11.70 6.68 -15.81
CA ALA A 38 -11.73 7.44 -17.07
C ALA A 38 -12.52 6.72 -18.19
N GLU A 39 -12.50 5.39 -18.22
CA GLU A 39 -13.19 4.58 -19.23
C GLU A 39 -14.67 4.29 -18.90
N LEU A 40 -15.12 4.50 -17.66
CA LEU A 40 -16.49 4.20 -17.24
C LEU A 40 -17.56 4.87 -18.11
N PRO A 41 -17.51 6.18 -18.42
CA PRO A 41 -18.52 6.84 -19.24
C PRO A 41 -18.68 6.20 -20.61
N THR A 42 -17.56 5.90 -21.27
CA THR A 42 -17.55 5.29 -22.61
C THR A 42 -18.06 3.85 -22.59
N LYS A 43 -17.70 3.08 -21.54
CA LYS A 43 -18.05 1.66 -21.45
C LYS A 43 -19.46 1.40 -20.94
N THR A 44 -20.00 2.33 -20.13
CA THR A 44 -21.26 2.08 -19.38
C THR A 44 -22.30 3.17 -19.53
N GLY A 45 -21.94 4.28 -20.20
CA GLY A 45 -22.82 5.44 -20.38
C GLY A 45 -22.94 6.34 -19.14
N ARG A 46 -22.16 6.08 -18.06
CA ARG A 46 -22.18 6.87 -16.81
C ARG A 46 -20.78 7.03 -16.23
N SER A 47 -20.51 8.22 -15.66
CA SER A 47 -19.33 8.45 -14.84
C SER A 47 -19.38 7.69 -13.50
N LEU A 48 -18.27 7.68 -12.78
CA LEU A 48 -18.23 7.07 -11.44
C LEU A 48 -19.20 7.77 -10.48
N GLU A 49 -19.24 9.10 -10.51
CA GLU A 49 -20.13 9.92 -9.67
C GLU A 49 -21.61 9.64 -10.00
N GLU A 50 -21.96 9.54 -11.27
CA GLU A 50 -23.30 9.20 -11.72
C GLU A 50 -23.69 7.78 -11.30
N TRP A 51 -22.76 6.82 -11.38
CA TRP A 51 -23.00 5.47 -10.88
C TRP A 51 -23.21 5.45 -9.36
N ILE A 52 -22.39 6.15 -8.58
CA ILE A 52 -22.53 6.26 -7.12
C ILE A 52 -23.88 6.87 -6.75
N ALA A 53 -24.26 7.97 -7.39
CA ALA A 53 -25.55 8.64 -7.16
C ALA A 53 -26.71 7.72 -7.50
N PHE A 54 -26.64 7.00 -8.60
CA PHE A 54 -27.66 6.05 -9.03
C PHE A 54 -27.80 4.87 -8.04
N VAL A 55 -26.68 4.28 -7.60
CA VAL A 55 -26.69 3.18 -6.60
C VAL A 55 -27.28 3.64 -5.27
N LYS A 56 -26.92 4.84 -4.80
CA LYS A 56 -27.47 5.41 -3.56
C LYS A 56 -28.97 5.65 -3.65
N LYS A 57 -29.47 6.08 -4.81
CA LYS A 57 -30.90 6.39 -5.02
C LYS A 57 -31.76 5.16 -5.23
N SER A 58 -31.27 4.18 -5.98
CA SER A 58 -32.12 3.10 -6.54
C SER A 58 -31.58 1.68 -6.27
N GLY A 59 -30.38 1.57 -5.70
CA GLY A 59 -29.75 0.28 -5.43
C GLY A 59 -30.23 -0.37 -4.14
N PRO A 60 -29.97 -1.67 -3.97
CA PRO A 60 -30.21 -2.40 -2.74
C PRO A 60 -29.47 -1.84 -1.53
N PRO A 61 -29.89 -2.19 -0.28
CA PRO A 61 -29.32 -1.59 0.93
C PRO A 61 -27.88 -2.02 1.23
N THR A 62 -27.48 -3.25 0.91
CA THR A 62 -26.14 -3.77 1.26
C THR A 62 -25.17 -3.74 0.09
N GLU A 63 -23.87 -3.61 0.39
CA GLU A 63 -22.80 -3.64 -0.60
C GLU A 63 -22.83 -4.93 -1.45
N LYS A 64 -23.07 -6.08 -0.82
CA LYS A 64 -23.14 -7.37 -1.53
C LYS A 64 -24.30 -7.38 -2.53
N GLU A 65 -25.49 -6.99 -2.11
CA GLU A 65 -26.66 -6.93 -2.99
C GLU A 65 -26.46 -5.92 -4.12
N ARG A 66 -25.82 -4.77 -3.86
CA ARG A 66 -25.46 -3.77 -4.88
C ARG A 66 -24.54 -4.35 -5.93
N ARG A 67 -23.53 -5.12 -5.54
CA ARG A 67 -22.62 -5.80 -6.50
C ARG A 67 -23.39 -6.77 -7.38
N ASP A 68 -24.25 -7.60 -6.80
CA ASP A 68 -25.03 -8.57 -7.55
C ASP A 68 -26.05 -7.88 -8.48
N TRP A 69 -26.70 -6.84 -8.00
CA TRP A 69 -27.64 -6.02 -8.78
C TRP A 69 -26.96 -5.30 -9.96
N LEU A 70 -25.79 -4.68 -9.74
CA LEU A 70 -25.01 -4.02 -10.78
C LEU A 70 -24.56 -5.00 -11.85
N LYS A 71 -24.20 -6.23 -11.51
CA LYS A 71 -23.84 -7.28 -12.46
C LYS A 71 -25.05 -7.77 -13.24
N GLN A 72 -26.12 -8.14 -12.56
CA GLN A 72 -27.27 -8.84 -13.14
C GLN A 72 -28.22 -7.91 -13.90
N LYS A 73 -28.45 -6.69 -13.39
CA LYS A 73 -29.41 -5.76 -13.97
C LYS A 73 -28.76 -4.70 -14.86
N HIS A 74 -27.49 -4.41 -14.66
CA HIS A 74 -26.78 -3.34 -15.39
C HIS A 74 -25.60 -3.85 -16.23
N GLY A 75 -25.34 -5.18 -16.26
CA GLY A 75 -24.32 -5.79 -17.11
C GLY A 75 -22.88 -5.42 -16.74
N LEU A 76 -22.63 -4.90 -15.53
CA LEU A 76 -21.28 -4.53 -15.14
C LEU A 76 -20.41 -5.75 -14.85
N GLY A 77 -19.16 -5.70 -15.26
CA GLY A 77 -18.17 -6.71 -14.89
C GLY A 77 -17.92 -6.73 -13.37
N THR A 78 -17.42 -7.86 -12.87
CA THR A 78 -17.23 -8.11 -11.41
C THR A 78 -16.48 -7.00 -10.70
N ASN A 79 -15.36 -6.54 -11.26
CA ASN A 79 -14.55 -5.48 -10.63
C ASN A 79 -15.26 -4.13 -10.62
N SER A 80 -15.91 -3.74 -11.74
CA SER A 80 -16.65 -2.48 -11.81
C SER A 80 -17.83 -2.47 -10.84
N ALA A 81 -18.58 -3.58 -10.75
CA ALA A 81 -19.69 -3.71 -9.82
C ALA A 81 -19.22 -3.61 -8.35
N TRP A 82 -18.08 -4.25 -8.03
CA TRP A 82 -17.49 -4.16 -6.70
C TRP A 82 -17.03 -2.73 -6.38
N TRP A 83 -16.20 -2.15 -7.22
CA TRP A 83 -15.64 -0.82 -6.97
C TRP A 83 -16.71 0.28 -6.87
N ILE A 84 -17.77 0.20 -7.68
CA ILE A 84 -18.90 1.15 -7.59
C ILE A 84 -19.68 0.93 -6.29
N ALA A 85 -19.97 -0.32 -5.93
CA ALA A 85 -20.72 -0.61 -4.70
C ALA A 85 -19.94 -0.17 -3.44
N GLU A 86 -18.63 -0.41 -3.40
CA GLU A 86 -17.75 0.01 -2.31
C GLU A 86 -17.73 1.53 -2.16
N ARG A 87 -17.62 2.28 -3.28
CA ARG A 87 -17.62 3.75 -3.26
C ARG A 87 -18.99 4.34 -2.93
N ALA A 88 -20.07 3.64 -3.26
CA ALA A 88 -21.39 4.04 -2.81
C ALA A 88 -21.55 3.96 -1.28
N ASP A 89 -20.75 3.12 -0.62
CA ASP A 89 -20.64 3.05 0.85
C ASP A 89 -19.58 4.02 1.43
N GLY A 90 -18.97 4.87 0.58
CA GLY A 90 -17.93 5.82 1.01
C GLY A 90 -16.58 5.17 1.28
N LYS A 91 -16.32 3.97 0.75
CA LYS A 91 -15.06 3.23 0.87
C LYS A 91 -14.30 3.23 -0.45
N GLY A 92 -13.01 2.90 -0.42
CA GLY A 92 -12.18 2.69 -1.62
C GLY A 92 -11.73 3.98 -2.33
N THR A 93 -12.18 5.15 -1.89
CA THR A 93 -11.81 6.45 -2.48
C THR A 93 -10.33 6.79 -2.29
N GLU A 94 -9.68 6.16 -1.34
CA GLU A 94 -8.24 6.26 -1.13
C GLU A 94 -7.41 5.69 -2.28
N GLU A 95 -8.02 4.93 -3.18
CA GLU A 95 -7.36 4.36 -4.36
C GLU A 95 -7.61 5.16 -5.65
N ASP A 96 -8.40 6.22 -5.59
CA ASP A 96 -8.82 6.96 -6.80
C ASP A 96 -7.72 7.87 -7.34
N THR A 97 -6.83 8.37 -6.49
CA THR A 97 -5.71 9.22 -6.90
C THR A 97 -4.38 8.86 -6.21
N PRO A 98 -3.24 9.18 -6.83
CA PRO A 98 -1.92 9.01 -6.21
C PRO A 98 -1.80 9.71 -4.85
N GLU A 99 -2.31 10.92 -4.72
CA GLU A 99 -2.25 11.73 -3.50
C GLU A 99 -3.10 11.12 -2.38
N ALA A 100 -4.31 10.67 -2.71
CA ALA A 100 -5.21 9.99 -1.76
C ALA A 100 -4.56 8.70 -1.25
N TYR A 101 -3.98 7.91 -2.17
CA TYR A 101 -3.28 6.69 -1.81
C TYR A 101 -2.07 6.96 -0.90
N LEU A 102 -1.19 7.92 -1.23
CA LEU A 102 0.00 8.21 -0.42
C LEU A 102 -0.38 8.66 1.00
N LYS A 103 -1.44 9.44 1.12
CA LYS A 103 -1.99 9.82 2.43
C LYS A 103 -2.53 8.60 3.20
N ALA A 104 -3.24 7.71 2.52
CA ALA A 104 -3.77 6.48 3.12
C ALA A 104 -2.66 5.49 3.50
N ALA A 105 -1.58 5.40 2.70
CA ALA A 105 -0.45 4.51 2.93
C ALA A 105 0.24 4.74 4.28
N GLU A 106 0.39 6.00 4.69
CA GLU A 106 0.89 6.34 6.03
C GLU A 106 -0.03 5.80 7.12
N GLY A 107 -1.34 6.02 6.98
CA GLY A 107 -2.36 5.51 7.91
C GLY A 107 -2.42 3.98 7.96
N TYR A 108 -2.20 3.29 6.85
CA TYR A 108 -2.14 1.82 6.84
C TYR A 108 -0.98 1.28 7.68
N VAL A 109 0.19 1.89 7.57
CA VAL A 109 1.35 1.48 8.35
C VAL A 109 1.14 1.79 9.84
N GLU A 110 0.61 2.97 10.18
CA GLU A 110 0.26 3.29 11.57
C GLU A 110 -0.73 2.28 12.15
N ALA A 111 -1.77 1.92 11.42
CA ALA A 111 -2.76 0.94 11.85
C ALA A 111 -2.18 -0.49 11.98
N MET A 112 -1.28 -0.90 11.06
CA MET A 112 -0.63 -2.21 11.11
C MET A 112 0.21 -2.41 12.36
N PHE A 113 0.86 -1.36 12.85
CA PHE A 113 1.76 -1.39 14.01
C PHE A 113 1.20 -0.67 15.24
N ALA A 114 -0.11 -0.50 15.32
CA ALA A 114 -0.80 0.03 16.50
C ALA A 114 -1.06 -1.03 17.59
N GLY A 115 -1.40 -0.57 18.78
CA GLY A 115 -1.82 -1.42 19.89
C GLY A 115 -0.78 -2.46 20.29
N ALA A 116 -1.17 -3.73 20.30
CA ALA A 116 -0.31 -4.86 20.68
C ALA A 116 0.88 -5.10 19.75
N ARG A 117 0.87 -4.51 18.54
CA ARG A 117 1.97 -4.64 17.56
C ARG A 117 2.97 -3.49 17.61
N ARG A 118 2.86 -2.55 18.54
CA ARG A 118 3.74 -1.39 18.63
C ARG A 118 5.22 -1.78 18.73
N GLU A 119 5.51 -2.83 19.47
CA GLU A 119 6.88 -3.34 19.67
C GLU A 119 7.50 -3.93 18.40
N LEU A 120 6.70 -4.18 17.36
CA LEU A 120 7.19 -4.65 16.06
C LEU A 120 7.61 -3.50 15.13
N ARG A 121 7.32 -2.24 15.49
CA ARG A 121 7.61 -1.08 14.65
C ARG A 121 9.11 -0.93 14.31
N PRO A 122 10.05 -1.09 15.24
CA PRO A 122 11.49 -1.04 14.94
C PRO A 122 11.93 -2.12 13.94
N ILE A 123 11.36 -3.32 14.03
CA ILE A 123 11.63 -4.42 13.06
C ILE A 123 11.17 -4.00 11.66
N TYR A 124 9.97 -3.44 11.56
CA TYR A 124 9.44 -2.95 10.29
C TYR A 124 10.33 -1.87 9.67
N GLU A 125 10.72 -0.87 10.45
CA GLU A 125 11.54 0.26 9.99
C GLU A 125 12.90 -0.21 9.48
N GLU A 126 13.57 -1.13 10.18
CA GLU A 126 14.84 -1.70 9.74
C GLU A 126 14.69 -2.53 8.45
N LEU A 127 13.64 -3.36 8.34
CA LEU A 127 13.38 -4.13 7.12
C LEU A 127 13.03 -3.25 5.93
N LEU A 128 12.28 -2.18 6.15
CA LEU A 128 11.95 -1.19 5.13
C LEU A 128 13.21 -0.47 4.62
N ASP A 129 14.04 0.01 5.54
CA ASP A 129 15.31 0.67 5.21
C ASP A 129 16.23 -0.26 4.40
N LEU A 130 16.39 -1.50 4.85
CA LEU A 130 17.16 -2.50 4.11
C LEU A 130 16.62 -2.73 2.69
N GLY A 131 15.30 -2.77 2.53
CA GLY A 131 14.68 -2.94 1.24
C GLY A 131 14.89 -1.77 0.31
N LEU A 132 14.68 -0.55 0.79
CA LEU A 132 14.83 0.69 0.03
C LEU A 132 16.30 0.95 -0.38
N ASN A 133 17.25 0.51 0.44
CA ASN A 133 18.69 0.68 0.16
C ASN A 133 19.26 -0.34 -0.83
N LEU A 134 18.48 -1.29 -1.37
CA LEU A 134 18.94 -2.23 -2.41
C LEU A 134 19.16 -1.55 -3.76
N GLY A 135 18.39 -0.51 -4.07
CA GLY A 135 18.49 0.24 -5.31
C GLY A 135 17.51 1.39 -5.37
N SER A 136 17.82 2.41 -6.15
CA SER A 136 16.96 3.60 -6.36
C SER A 136 15.65 3.29 -7.09
N ASP A 137 15.51 2.10 -7.65
CA ASP A 137 14.33 1.58 -8.34
C ASP A 137 13.37 0.83 -7.41
N VAL A 138 13.72 0.67 -6.13
CA VAL A 138 12.83 0.05 -5.14
C VAL A 138 11.74 1.02 -4.70
N LYS A 139 10.50 0.52 -4.65
CA LYS A 139 9.30 1.24 -4.23
C LYS A 139 8.60 0.47 -3.11
N ALA A 140 8.34 1.12 -2.00
CA ALA A 140 7.49 0.60 -0.93
C ALA A 140 6.07 1.11 -1.12
N CYS A 141 5.10 0.21 -1.24
CA CYS A 141 3.71 0.55 -1.55
C CYS A 141 2.75 -0.07 -0.51
N PRO A 142 2.59 0.52 0.68
CA PRO A 142 1.78 -0.05 1.76
C PRO A 142 0.33 -0.30 1.35
N GLY A 143 -0.18 -1.49 1.71
CA GLY A 143 -1.59 -1.80 1.75
C GLY A 143 -2.09 -1.89 3.21
N LYS A 144 -3.34 -2.29 3.40
CA LYS A 144 -3.97 -2.35 4.74
C LYS A 144 -3.33 -3.39 5.69
N THR A 145 -2.67 -4.42 5.16
CA THR A 145 -2.17 -5.56 5.97
C THR A 145 -0.73 -5.97 5.66
N ILE A 146 -0.14 -5.44 4.62
CA ILE A 146 1.22 -5.75 4.17
C ILE A 146 1.88 -4.52 3.58
N VAL A 147 3.22 -4.50 3.58
CA VAL A 147 4.02 -3.51 2.86
C VAL A 147 4.85 -4.25 1.79
N PRO A 148 4.36 -4.32 0.55
CA PRO A 148 5.11 -4.89 -0.54
C PRO A 148 6.24 -3.96 -0.99
N LEU A 149 7.36 -4.56 -1.37
CA LEU A 149 8.51 -3.91 -1.99
C LEU A 149 8.53 -4.32 -3.48
N TYR A 150 8.45 -3.32 -4.33
CA TYR A 150 8.47 -3.46 -5.79
C TYR A 150 9.83 -3.06 -6.36
N ARG A 151 10.18 -3.74 -7.41
CA ARG A 151 11.12 -3.27 -8.43
C ARG A 151 10.36 -3.16 -9.76
N THR A 152 10.39 -4.18 -10.60
CA THR A 152 9.45 -4.35 -11.73
C THR A 152 8.13 -4.95 -11.23
N HIS A 153 8.23 -5.96 -10.36
CA HIS A 153 7.12 -6.61 -9.68
C HIS A 153 7.37 -6.59 -8.16
N VAL A 154 6.49 -7.22 -7.38
CA VAL A 154 6.74 -7.45 -5.96
C VAL A 154 7.85 -8.48 -5.81
N PHE A 155 9.00 -8.08 -5.27
CA PHE A 155 10.10 -9.00 -4.97
C PHE A 155 10.17 -9.41 -3.50
N ALA A 156 9.63 -8.58 -2.62
CA ALA A 156 9.55 -8.86 -1.19
C ALA A 156 8.33 -8.20 -0.55
N GLN A 157 7.99 -8.60 0.67
CA GLN A 157 6.94 -7.96 1.46
C GLN A 157 7.24 -8.04 2.95
N ILE A 158 6.82 -7.02 3.70
CA ILE A 158 6.87 -6.97 5.16
C ILE A 158 5.44 -7.15 5.68
N LYS A 159 5.21 -8.13 6.55
CA LYS A 159 3.88 -8.45 7.07
C LYS A 159 3.90 -8.65 8.57
N PRO A 160 3.22 -7.84 9.39
CA PRO A 160 2.98 -8.17 10.79
C PRO A 160 2.03 -9.37 10.86
N ALA A 161 2.60 -10.57 11.02
CA ALA A 161 1.87 -11.84 10.94
C ALA A 161 1.13 -12.18 12.24
N THR A 162 1.69 -11.77 13.39
CA THR A 162 1.07 -11.90 14.71
C THR A 162 1.31 -10.61 15.51
N ASN A 163 0.96 -10.59 16.79
CA ASN A 163 1.28 -9.47 17.67
C ASN A 163 2.76 -9.43 18.10
N THR A 164 3.51 -10.50 17.85
CA THR A 164 4.90 -10.65 18.29
C THR A 164 5.87 -11.00 17.15
N ARG A 165 5.39 -11.00 15.89
CA ARG A 165 6.19 -11.45 14.75
C ARG A 165 5.87 -10.69 13.47
N VAL A 166 6.91 -10.26 12.79
CA VAL A 166 6.89 -9.81 11.40
C VAL A 166 7.41 -10.93 10.51
N ASP A 167 6.72 -11.24 9.43
CA ASP A 167 7.22 -12.12 8.38
C ASP A 167 7.84 -11.27 7.26
N MET A 168 9.13 -11.46 6.98
CA MET A 168 9.76 -10.96 5.76
C MET A 168 9.57 -11.97 4.65
N GLY A 169 8.74 -11.64 3.67
CA GLY A 169 8.40 -12.49 2.53
C GLY A 169 9.26 -12.20 1.31
N PHE A 170 9.54 -13.22 0.48
CA PHE A 170 10.41 -13.15 -0.67
C PHE A 170 9.83 -13.83 -1.91
N ALA A 171 10.02 -13.22 -3.08
CA ALA A 171 9.67 -13.80 -4.38
C ALA A 171 10.84 -14.63 -4.92
N LEU A 172 10.97 -15.87 -4.48
CA LEU A 172 12.09 -16.75 -4.83
C LEU A 172 11.70 -17.89 -5.80
N GLY A 173 10.41 -17.96 -6.19
CA GLY A 173 9.93 -19.03 -7.07
C GLY A 173 10.02 -20.40 -6.40
N ASN A 174 10.48 -21.41 -7.14
CA ASN A 174 10.59 -22.77 -6.66
C ASN A 174 12.00 -23.09 -6.11
N LEU A 175 12.58 -22.18 -5.31
CA LEU A 175 13.84 -22.48 -4.64
C LEU A 175 13.58 -23.43 -3.45
N PRO A 176 14.49 -24.40 -3.19
CA PRO A 176 14.38 -25.21 -1.99
C PRO A 176 14.59 -24.34 -0.74
N PRO A 177 13.80 -24.52 0.32
CA PRO A 177 14.03 -23.84 1.59
C PRO A 177 15.33 -24.33 2.23
N THR A 178 16.14 -23.37 2.72
CA THR A 178 17.41 -23.65 3.42
C THR A 178 17.60 -22.68 4.58
N GLY A 179 18.22 -23.12 5.66
CA GLY A 179 18.44 -22.29 6.85
C GLY A 179 17.11 -21.91 7.51
N GLY A 180 16.96 -20.60 7.82
CA GLY A 180 15.72 -20.04 8.36
C GLY A 180 14.62 -19.73 7.34
N LEU A 181 14.87 -20.01 6.04
CA LEU A 181 13.91 -19.76 4.96
C LEU A 181 12.80 -20.82 4.97
N ILE A 182 11.56 -20.38 5.06
CA ILE A 182 10.37 -21.23 5.10
C ILE A 182 9.61 -21.09 3.78
N ASP A 183 9.32 -22.23 3.12
CA ASP A 183 8.39 -22.26 1.98
C ASP A 183 6.95 -22.01 2.47
N THR A 184 6.28 -21.06 1.84
CA THR A 184 4.87 -20.72 2.14
C THR A 184 3.88 -21.62 1.40
N GLY A 185 4.33 -22.47 0.49
CA GLY A 185 3.50 -23.18 -0.47
C GLY A 185 2.94 -22.29 -1.58
N GLY A 186 3.37 -21.03 -1.62
CA GLY A 186 2.87 -20.03 -2.56
C GLY A 186 3.18 -20.35 -4.01
N PHE A 187 4.32 -20.98 -4.29
CA PHE A 187 4.69 -21.34 -5.66
C PHE A 187 3.64 -22.24 -6.34
N LYS A 188 3.15 -23.26 -5.63
CA LYS A 188 2.13 -24.19 -6.13
C LYS A 188 0.77 -23.50 -6.34
N LYS A 189 0.52 -22.39 -5.65
CA LYS A 189 -0.71 -21.58 -5.75
C LYS A 189 -0.62 -20.47 -6.77
N GLY A 190 0.55 -20.25 -7.37
CA GLY A 190 0.80 -19.12 -8.26
C GLY A 190 1.04 -17.78 -7.53
N ASP A 191 1.28 -17.82 -6.22
CA ASP A 191 1.57 -16.62 -5.44
C ASP A 191 2.96 -16.07 -5.78
N ARG A 192 3.09 -14.75 -5.79
CA ARG A 192 4.37 -14.10 -6.04
C ARG A 192 5.36 -14.31 -4.88
N ILE A 193 4.89 -14.21 -3.64
CA ILE A 193 5.69 -14.44 -2.44
C ILE A 193 5.64 -15.92 -2.08
N THR A 194 6.76 -16.59 -2.26
CA THR A 194 6.87 -18.04 -2.13
C THR A 194 7.60 -18.50 -0.88
N HIS A 195 8.37 -17.59 -0.25
CA HIS A 195 9.16 -17.90 0.95
C HIS A 195 9.05 -16.78 1.97
N ARG A 196 9.36 -17.09 3.22
CA ARG A 196 9.42 -16.09 4.31
C ARG A 196 10.48 -16.46 5.34
N ILE A 197 10.93 -15.45 6.08
CA ILE A 197 11.68 -15.59 7.34
C ILE A 197 10.88 -14.89 8.44
N PRO A 198 10.58 -15.56 9.56
CA PRO A 198 9.95 -14.94 10.73
C PRO A 198 10.97 -14.11 11.51
N ILE A 199 10.59 -12.88 11.88
CA ILE A 199 11.40 -11.92 12.63
C ILE A 199 10.64 -11.54 13.90
N THR A 200 11.23 -11.75 15.07
CA THR A 200 10.60 -11.46 16.36
C THR A 200 11.32 -10.34 17.14
N LYS A 201 12.56 -10.05 16.79
CA LYS A 201 13.39 -8.99 17.36
C LYS A 201 14.34 -8.43 16.30
N PRO A 202 14.83 -7.20 16.43
CA PRO A 202 15.74 -6.60 15.44
C PRO A 202 16.99 -7.45 15.13
N SER A 203 17.56 -8.12 16.15
CA SER A 203 18.74 -8.99 15.94
C SER A 203 18.49 -10.22 15.05
N ASP A 204 17.23 -10.56 14.72
CA ASP A 204 16.90 -11.61 13.77
C ASP A 204 17.11 -11.13 12.32
N ILE A 205 17.28 -9.80 12.10
CA ILE A 205 17.61 -9.21 10.79
C ILE A 205 19.11 -9.37 10.52
N ASN A 206 19.51 -10.60 10.30
CA ASN A 206 20.88 -11.04 10.17
C ASN A 206 21.34 -11.10 8.68
N SER A 207 22.55 -11.61 8.46
CA SER A 207 23.13 -11.77 7.11
C SER A 207 22.29 -12.68 6.21
N GLU A 208 21.55 -13.63 6.77
CA GLU A 208 20.67 -14.52 6.00
C GLU A 208 19.47 -13.77 5.42
N VAL A 209 18.79 -12.94 6.22
CA VAL A 209 17.68 -12.07 5.75
C VAL A 209 18.17 -11.15 4.64
N LYS A 210 19.33 -10.49 4.83
CA LYS A 210 19.95 -9.58 3.85
C LYS A 210 20.27 -10.30 2.54
N ARG A 211 20.81 -11.51 2.62
CA ARG A 211 21.16 -12.35 1.45
C ARG A 211 19.89 -12.73 0.66
N TRP A 212 18.83 -13.16 1.32
CA TRP A 212 17.60 -13.55 0.64
C TRP A 212 16.87 -12.36 0.05
N LEU A 213 16.88 -11.23 0.74
CA LEU A 213 16.31 -9.98 0.25
C LEU A 213 17.02 -9.50 -1.02
N LYS A 214 18.36 -9.49 -1.00
CA LYS A 214 19.17 -9.17 -2.19
C LYS A 214 18.91 -10.14 -3.34
N LYS A 215 18.84 -11.45 -3.06
CA LYS A 215 18.54 -12.46 -4.07
C LYS A 215 17.17 -12.29 -4.70
N ALA A 216 16.15 -11.97 -3.91
CA ALA A 216 14.81 -11.69 -4.43
C ALA A 216 14.79 -10.44 -5.32
N TYR A 217 15.48 -9.37 -4.91
CA TYR A 217 15.65 -8.15 -5.70
C TYR A 217 16.35 -8.40 -7.04
N ASP A 218 17.47 -9.16 -7.04
CA ASP A 218 18.26 -9.45 -8.26
C ASP A 218 17.49 -10.33 -9.25
N ARG A 219 16.53 -11.13 -8.78
CA ARG A 219 15.68 -11.97 -9.64
C ARG A 219 14.53 -11.20 -10.28
N ASP A 220 14.15 -10.05 -9.76
CA ASP A 220 13.07 -9.21 -10.28
C ASP A 220 13.63 -8.17 -11.25
N ARG A 221 13.95 -8.63 -12.47
CA ARG A 221 14.48 -7.80 -13.57
C ARG A 221 13.40 -7.48 -14.59
#